data_ca139e86b2952fe548fc1d5704c82854
#
_entry.id   ca139e86b2952fe548fc1d5704c82854
#
_cell.length_a   1.000
_cell.length_b   1.000
_cell.length_c   1.000
_cell.angle_alpha   90.00
_cell.angle_beta   90.00
_cell.angle_gamma   90.00
#
_symmetry.space_group_name_H-M   'P 1'
#
loop_
_entity.id
_entity.type
_entity.pdbx_description
1 polymer ?
#
loop_
_entity_poly.entity_id
_entity_poly.type
_entity_poly.pdbx_seq_one_letter_code
_entity_poly.pdbx_strand_id
1 'polypeptide(L)'
;MEIQVGKKEGQDVVVASVVELPSSSIPASFDSASLSSSSPVIAHFGMDSGLAQLRFGGESEPDIRTVVDLRSSQLFRLSPVQLVCISEAHEANKETTCSRGISIQFTEEKESSAFQSAFENWKKQVAVQGASMQNGAEPTSKSKFDDKIEASSAKMYFHYYGQLLHQQNMLQDYVRTGTYYAAVVENRSDFHGRVVVDVGAGSGILSLFAAQAGAKHVYAVEASEMAEYANKLIAGNPLLADRITVIKGKVEDVELPEKADILISEPMGTLLVNERMLESYVIARDRFLGPDGKMFPTLGRIHMAPFTDEYLYLEIANKAVFWHQENYFGVNLKPLHGSAFQGYFSQPVVEAFDPRSLVAPAISHVIDFSSIKEEELYEIDIPLRFKASVSTRIHGLACWFDVLFNGSTVQRWLTTAPGAPTTHWYQLRCVLSQPLYVMPGQDITGQVRLVAHKAQSYTIFLTLSAVVGDVLQTSSGKLDLKEPYYRMSQPQTYSVGSQDQQQPHQLLQQTQDGQMQSRDDDDDSILMQQLSPRSNAADLQPL
;
A
#
# COMPACT_ATOMS: atom_id res chain seq x y z
N MET A 1 31.03 19.02 44.10
CA MET A 1 29.95 19.09 43.11
C MET A 1 29.53 17.65 42.86
N GLU A 2 28.54 17.22 43.71
CA GLU A 2 28.08 15.83 43.75
C GLU A 2 27.18 15.55 42.53
N ILE A 3 27.53 14.52 41.78
CA ILE A 3 26.71 14.00 40.69
C ILE A 3 25.59 13.19 41.36
N GLN A 4 24.37 13.71 41.34
CA GLN A 4 23.17 12.97 41.73
C GLN A 4 22.93 11.86 40.69
N VAL A 5 23.11 10.62 41.13
CA VAL A 5 22.68 9.43 40.39
C VAL A 5 21.16 9.41 40.37
N GLY A 6 20.53 9.59 39.20
CA GLY A 6 19.11 9.56 39.01
C GLY A 6 18.50 8.22 39.44
N LYS A 7 17.38 8.29 40.18
CA LYS A 7 16.56 7.16 40.59
C LYS A 7 16.14 6.32 39.38
N LYS A 8 16.36 5.01 39.46
CA LYS A 8 15.74 4.04 38.52
C LYS A 8 14.22 4.06 38.74
N GLU A 9 13.48 4.54 37.76
CA GLU A 9 12.04 4.43 37.77
C GLU A 9 11.66 3.01 37.27
N GLY A 10 11.03 2.22 38.12
CA GLY A 10 10.43 0.93 37.84
C GLY A 10 8.93 0.97 38.18
N GLN A 11 8.15 0.11 37.56
CA GLN A 11 6.72 -0.06 37.87
C GLN A 11 6.45 -1.53 38.20
N ASP A 12 5.80 -1.78 39.34
CA ASP A 12 5.46 -3.10 39.82
C ASP A 12 3.96 -3.38 39.64
N VAL A 13 3.61 -4.59 39.20
CA VAL A 13 2.23 -5.07 39.08
C VAL A 13 2.13 -6.49 39.68
N VAL A 14 1.15 -6.69 40.55
CA VAL A 14 0.91 -8.00 41.17
C VAL A 14 0.21 -8.92 40.17
N VAL A 15 0.69 -10.16 40.07
CA VAL A 15 0.12 -11.23 39.24
C VAL A 15 -0.15 -12.48 40.07
N ALA A 16 -1.20 -13.22 39.77
CA ALA A 16 -1.57 -14.39 40.53
C ALA A 16 -0.63 -15.59 40.23
N SER A 17 -0.28 -15.82 38.99
CA SER A 17 0.69 -16.82 38.57
C SER A 17 1.29 -16.55 37.21
N VAL A 18 2.47 -17.10 36.96
CA VAL A 18 3.20 -17.04 35.69
C VAL A 18 3.62 -18.47 35.31
N VAL A 19 3.30 -18.90 34.08
CA VAL A 19 3.63 -20.23 33.55
C VAL A 19 4.30 -20.06 32.19
N GLU A 20 5.46 -20.69 32.00
CA GLU A 20 6.10 -20.79 30.68
C GLU A 20 5.38 -21.82 29.81
N LEU A 21 5.10 -21.44 28.57
CA LEU A 21 4.48 -22.34 27.59
C LEU A 21 5.55 -23.15 26.88
N PRO A 22 5.38 -24.47 26.68
CA PRO A 22 6.36 -25.30 25.99
C PRO A 22 6.53 -24.85 24.54
N SER A 23 7.79 -24.71 24.10
CA SER A 23 8.11 -24.51 22.68
C SER A 23 7.78 -25.80 21.91
N SER A 24 7.03 -25.69 20.81
CA SER A 24 6.56 -26.81 20.01
C SER A 24 7.72 -27.59 19.37
N SER A 25 8.15 -28.69 20.00
CA SER A 25 8.66 -29.89 19.32
C SER A 25 8.65 -31.05 20.28
N ILE A 26 7.74 -32.03 20.00
CA ILE A 26 7.66 -33.42 20.44
C ILE A 26 6.70 -33.75 21.60
N PRO A 27 6.08 -34.94 21.53
CA PRO A 27 4.82 -35.23 22.19
C PRO A 27 4.95 -35.87 23.58
N ALA A 28 3.90 -35.64 24.38
CA ALA A 28 3.36 -36.49 25.43
C ALA A 28 4.30 -36.98 26.54
N SER A 29 4.44 -36.13 27.55
CA SER A 29 4.06 -36.51 28.93
C SER A 29 3.79 -35.20 29.66
N PHE A 30 2.54 -34.99 30.03
CA PHE A 30 2.13 -33.86 30.86
C PHE A 30 2.70 -34.05 32.26
N ASP A 31 3.89 -33.53 32.50
CA ASP A 31 4.28 -33.08 33.83
C ASP A 31 4.28 -31.56 33.80
N SER A 32 3.11 -31.01 34.12
CA SER A 32 2.93 -29.58 34.37
C SER A 32 3.72 -29.22 35.63
N ALA A 33 4.91 -28.68 35.47
CA ALA A 33 5.55 -27.91 36.52
C ALA A 33 4.76 -26.60 36.69
N SER A 34 3.56 -26.68 37.27
CA SER A 34 2.80 -25.54 37.75
C SER A 34 3.51 -24.99 38.97
N LEU A 35 4.16 -23.83 38.81
CA LEU A 35 4.66 -23.05 39.93
C LEU A 35 3.48 -22.37 40.62
N SER A 36 2.66 -23.14 41.36
CA SER A 36 1.77 -22.62 42.39
C SER A 36 2.58 -22.42 43.67
N SER A 37 3.27 -21.28 43.77
CA SER A 37 3.73 -20.82 45.08
C SER A 37 2.58 -20.08 45.75
N SER A 38 2.38 -20.28 47.04
CA SER A 38 1.38 -19.61 47.88
C SER A 38 1.65 -18.13 48.12
N SER A 39 2.59 -17.54 47.40
CA SER A 39 2.96 -16.12 47.49
C SER A 39 2.69 -15.42 46.12
N PRO A 40 2.14 -14.21 46.13
CA PRO A 40 1.91 -13.46 44.89
C PRO A 40 3.22 -13.23 44.14
N VAL A 41 3.16 -13.29 42.82
CA VAL A 41 4.29 -12.99 41.94
C VAL A 41 4.22 -11.50 41.58
N ILE A 42 5.34 -10.80 41.64
CA ILE A 42 5.44 -9.40 41.22
C ILE A 42 6.07 -9.35 39.82
N ALA A 43 5.37 -8.68 38.92
CA ALA A 43 5.87 -8.31 37.60
C ALA A 43 6.52 -6.93 37.68
N HIS A 44 7.80 -6.86 37.52
CA HIS A 44 8.59 -5.63 37.57
C HIS A 44 9.00 -5.16 36.18
N PHE A 45 8.51 -3.99 35.80
CA PHE A 45 8.93 -3.31 34.58
C PHE A 45 10.10 -2.37 34.88
N GLY A 46 11.20 -2.48 34.17
CA GLY A 46 12.37 -1.63 34.43
C GLY A 46 13.40 -1.65 33.30
N MET A 47 14.38 -0.76 33.42
CA MET A 47 15.53 -0.69 32.49
C MET A 47 16.73 -1.40 33.11
N ASP A 48 17.36 -2.30 32.36
CA ASP A 48 18.63 -2.92 32.72
C ASP A 48 19.60 -2.83 31.55
N SER A 49 20.76 -2.21 31.81
CA SER A 49 21.83 -2.04 30.80
C SER A 49 21.34 -1.41 29.48
N GLY A 50 20.36 -0.49 29.57
CA GLY A 50 19.76 0.16 28.40
C GLY A 50 18.67 -0.68 27.70
N LEU A 51 18.30 -1.84 28.25
CA LEU A 51 17.24 -2.71 27.75
C LEU A 51 16.02 -2.63 28.68
N ALA A 52 14.84 -2.38 28.13
CA ALA A 52 13.61 -2.47 28.92
C ALA A 52 13.21 -3.92 29.06
N GLN A 53 13.05 -4.35 30.27
CA GLN A 53 12.80 -5.72 30.64
C GLN A 53 11.57 -5.83 31.57
N LEU A 54 10.84 -6.90 31.38
CA LEU A 54 9.81 -7.36 32.29
C LEU A 54 10.38 -8.57 33.07
N ARG A 55 10.40 -8.47 34.40
CA ARG A 55 10.93 -9.50 35.30
C ARG A 55 9.83 -9.98 36.23
N PHE A 56 9.80 -11.29 36.48
CA PHE A 56 8.86 -11.89 37.43
C PHE A 56 9.62 -12.44 38.63
N GLY A 57 9.22 -12.06 39.85
CA GLY A 57 9.85 -12.46 41.10
C GLY A 57 8.88 -12.51 42.28
N GLY A 58 9.29 -13.04 43.45
CA GLY A 58 8.54 -13.00 44.70
C GLY A 58 8.86 -11.79 45.57
N GLU A 59 8.00 -11.49 46.56
CA GLU A 59 8.06 -10.29 47.40
C GLU A 59 9.33 -10.18 48.29
N SER A 60 10.02 -11.28 48.62
CA SER A 60 11.06 -11.30 49.65
C SER A 60 12.48 -11.71 49.20
N GLU A 61 12.70 -12.11 47.94
CA GLU A 61 14.04 -12.29 47.34
C GLU A 61 13.99 -12.18 45.81
N PRO A 62 15.05 -11.58 45.17
CA PRO A 62 15.07 -11.41 43.73
C PRO A 62 15.46 -12.73 43.04
N ASP A 63 14.72 -13.79 43.28
CA ASP A 63 14.83 -14.99 42.44
C ASP A 63 14.12 -14.71 41.12
N ILE A 64 14.84 -14.04 40.21
CA ILE A 64 14.36 -13.64 38.88
C ILE A 64 14.18 -14.91 38.08
N ARG A 65 12.94 -15.42 38.04
CA ARG A 65 12.61 -16.69 37.39
C ARG A 65 12.45 -16.55 35.87
N THR A 66 12.06 -15.36 35.40
CA THR A 66 11.84 -15.12 33.96
C THR A 66 12.07 -13.66 33.61
N VAL A 67 12.90 -13.42 32.60
CA VAL A 67 13.17 -12.08 32.06
C VAL A 67 12.72 -12.04 30.60
N VAL A 68 11.99 -10.99 30.26
CA VAL A 68 11.41 -10.77 28.91
C VAL A 68 11.90 -9.42 28.39
N ASP A 69 12.49 -9.40 27.19
CA ASP A 69 12.82 -8.14 26.49
C ASP A 69 11.50 -7.55 25.90
N LEU A 70 11.12 -6.38 26.37
CA LEU A 70 9.88 -5.72 25.94
C LEU A 70 9.89 -5.31 24.47
N ARG A 71 11.05 -5.14 23.84
CA ARG A 71 11.18 -4.74 22.43
C ARG A 71 10.73 -5.83 21.48
N SER A 72 11.16 -7.08 21.77
CA SER A 72 10.85 -8.25 20.95
C SER A 72 9.59 -9.00 21.38
N SER A 73 8.81 -8.44 22.33
CA SER A 73 7.67 -9.12 22.94
C SER A 73 6.33 -8.59 22.46
N GLN A 74 5.34 -9.47 22.39
CA GLN A 74 3.94 -9.18 22.11
C GLN A 74 3.05 -9.71 23.22
N LEU A 75 1.99 -8.96 23.57
CA LEU A 75 1.05 -9.31 24.62
C LEU A 75 -0.33 -9.56 24.01
N PHE A 76 -0.92 -10.71 24.33
CA PHE A 76 -2.23 -11.12 23.85
C PHE A 76 -3.16 -11.39 25.02
N ARG A 77 -4.42 -10.95 24.94
CA ARG A 77 -5.46 -11.19 25.94
C ARG A 77 -6.24 -12.46 25.57
N LEU A 78 -6.21 -13.48 26.43
CA LEU A 78 -6.97 -14.71 26.25
C LEU A 78 -8.32 -14.67 27.00
N SER A 79 -8.37 -14.00 28.17
CA SER A 79 -9.58 -13.83 28.96
C SER A 79 -9.48 -12.53 29.77
N PRO A 80 -10.55 -12.10 30.50
CA PRO A 80 -10.48 -10.94 31.37
C PRO A 80 -9.35 -10.97 32.40
N VAL A 81 -8.93 -12.16 32.83
CA VAL A 81 -7.92 -12.37 33.88
C VAL A 81 -6.69 -13.15 33.40
N GLN A 82 -6.52 -13.33 32.06
CA GLN A 82 -5.39 -14.08 31.53
C GLN A 82 -4.80 -13.39 30.30
N LEU A 83 -3.48 -13.18 30.35
CA LEU A 83 -2.69 -12.64 29.25
C LEU A 83 -1.60 -13.65 28.84
N VAL A 84 -1.17 -13.62 27.58
CA VAL A 84 -0.01 -14.37 27.09
C VAL A 84 0.99 -13.37 26.49
N CYS A 85 2.22 -13.44 26.99
CA CYS A 85 3.35 -12.70 26.45
C CYS A 85 4.19 -13.66 25.59
N ILE A 86 4.43 -13.30 24.34
CA ILE A 86 5.31 -14.02 23.42
C ILE A 86 6.53 -13.14 23.15
N SER A 87 7.73 -13.70 23.36
CA SER A 87 9.00 -13.02 23.07
C SER A 87 9.86 -13.87 22.15
N GLU A 88 10.62 -13.22 21.26
CA GLU A 88 11.66 -13.87 20.48
C GLU A 88 12.95 -13.90 21.28
N ALA A 89 13.53 -15.09 21.48
CA ALA A 89 14.81 -15.26 22.13
C ALA A 89 15.88 -15.61 21.08
N HIS A 90 16.95 -14.82 21.01
CA HIS A 90 18.15 -15.19 20.27
C HIS A 90 19.05 -16.04 21.18
N GLU A 91 19.17 -17.32 20.90
CA GLU A 91 20.25 -18.12 21.48
C GLU A 91 21.57 -17.78 20.79
N ALA A 92 22.57 -17.39 21.59
CA ALA A 92 23.87 -16.86 21.13
C ALA A 92 24.71 -17.80 20.23
N ASN A 93 24.25 -19.02 19.93
CA ASN A 93 25.00 -20.03 19.16
C ASN A 93 24.18 -20.85 18.14
N LYS A 94 22.97 -20.45 17.78
CA LYS A 94 22.19 -21.13 16.74
C LYS A 94 21.45 -20.12 15.86
N GLU A 95 21.47 -20.34 14.55
CA GLU A 95 20.75 -19.56 13.51
C GLU A 95 19.22 -19.72 13.55
N THR A 96 18.65 -20.29 14.60
CA THR A 96 17.22 -20.50 14.78
C THR A 96 16.66 -19.61 15.88
N THR A 97 15.80 -18.68 15.53
CA THR A 97 14.96 -17.93 16.48
C THR A 97 13.93 -18.86 17.11
N CYS A 98 13.95 -18.99 18.44
CA CYS A 98 12.93 -19.68 19.20
C CYS A 98 11.97 -18.66 19.82
N SER A 99 10.66 -18.84 19.61
CA SER A 99 9.64 -18.05 20.30
C SER A 99 9.36 -18.66 21.68
N ARG A 100 9.44 -17.85 22.75
CA ARG A 100 9.11 -18.22 24.12
C ARG A 100 7.78 -17.61 24.50
N GLY A 101 6.82 -18.42 24.94
CA GLY A 101 5.52 -17.99 25.42
C GLY A 101 5.42 -18.03 26.94
N ILE A 102 4.78 -17.03 27.54
CA ILE A 102 4.53 -16.93 28.98
C ILE A 102 3.06 -16.63 29.19
N SER A 103 2.35 -17.49 29.93
CA SER A 103 0.98 -17.26 30.38
C SER A 103 0.99 -16.55 31.74
N ILE A 104 0.26 -15.45 31.85
CA ILE A 104 0.18 -14.60 33.03
C ILE A 104 -1.28 -14.59 33.49
N GLN A 105 -1.52 -15.04 34.73
CA GLN A 105 -2.85 -15.11 35.33
C GLN A 105 -2.99 -14.03 36.39
N PHE A 106 -4.16 -13.41 36.46
CA PHE A 106 -4.53 -12.39 37.44
C PHE A 106 -5.72 -12.84 38.27
N THR A 107 -5.88 -12.24 39.45
CA THR A 107 -7.03 -12.51 40.30
C THR A 107 -8.25 -11.72 39.85
N GLU A 108 -8.03 -10.48 39.38
CA GLU A 108 -9.09 -9.57 38.95
C GLU A 108 -8.80 -8.98 37.55
N GLU A 109 -9.87 -8.66 36.80
CA GLU A 109 -9.77 -8.00 35.50
C GLU A 109 -9.07 -6.63 35.57
N LYS A 110 -9.21 -5.92 36.68
CA LYS A 110 -8.57 -4.62 36.90
C LYS A 110 -7.05 -4.74 36.93
N GLU A 111 -6.53 -5.82 37.50
CA GLU A 111 -5.09 -6.09 37.56
C GLU A 111 -4.53 -6.43 36.17
N SER A 112 -5.23 -7.26 35.40
CA SER A 112 -4.82 -7.57 34.03
C SER A 112 -4.82 -6.35 33.11
N SER A 113 -5.79 -5.43 33.30
CA SER A 113 -5.87 -4.18 32.56
C SER A 113 -4.76 -3.19 32.96
N ALA A 114 -4.41 -3.14 34.25
CA ALA A 114 -3.29 -2.34 34.75
C ALA A 114 -1.95 -2.86 34.20
N PHE A 115 -1.76 -4.18 34.19
CA PHE A 115 -0.59 -4.82 33.61
C PHE A 115 -0.47 -4.53 32.09
N GLN A 116 -1.56 -4.68 31.36
CA GLN A 116 -1.58 -4.40 29.91
C GLN A 116 -1.22 -2.92 29.63
N SER A 117 -1.77 -1.98 30.42
CA SER A 117 -1.46 -0.56 30.30
C SER A 117 0.01 -0.27 30.62
N ALA A 118 0.58 -0.90 31.64
CA ALA A 118 1.99 -0.78 31.97
C ALA A 118 2.87 -1.32 30.84
N PHE A 119 2.56 -2.52 30.33
CA PHE A 119 3.29 -3.14 29.20
C PHE A 119 3.32 -2.22 27.97
N GLU A 120 2.17 -1.68 27.55
CA GLU A 120 2.06 -0.77 26.42
C GLU A 120 2.83 0.55 26.63
N ASN A 121 2.77 1.11 27.84
CA ASN A 121 3.49 2.33 28.17
C ASN A 121 5.00 2.13 28.13
N TRP A 122 5.50 1.04 28.72
CA TRP A 122 6.92 0.73 28.71
C TRP A 122 7.41 0.41 27.29
N LYS A 123 6.61 -0.28 26.50
CA LYS A 123 6.93 -0.55 25.09
C LYS A 123 7.01 0.72 24.25
N LYS A 124 6.13 1.70 24.49
CA LYS A 124 6.20 3.03 23.85
C LYS A 124 7.44 3.82 24.28
N GLN A 125 7.80 3.82 25.57
CA GLN A 125 8.99 4.50 26.06
C GLN A 125 10.27 3.93 25.43
N VAL A 126 10.35 2.63 25.23
CA VAL A 126 11.49 1.96 24.59
C VAL A 126 11.59 2.29 23.11
N ALA A 127 10.47 2.38 22.41
CA ALA A 127 10.45 2.80 21.00
C ALA A 127 11.00 4.23 20.83
N VAL A 128 10.74 5.11 21.80
CA VAL A 128 11.26 6.48 21.82
C VAL A 128 12.75 6.52 22.19
N GLN A 129 13.21 5.67 23.13
CA GLN A 129 14.62 5.66 23.57
C GLN A 129 15.54 4.89 22.60
N GLY A 130 15.05 3.87 21.91
CA GLY A 130 15.79 3.15 20.87
C GLY A 130 16.17 4.03 19.67
N ALA A 131 15.34 5.03 19.37
CA ALA A 131 15.63 6.05 18.37
C ALA A 131 16.69 7.08 18.83
N SER A 132 16.92 7.20 20.17
CA SER A 132 17.83 8.21 20.75
C SER A 132 19.29 7.75 20.87
N MET A 133 19.61 6.46 20.75
CA MET A 133 20.98 5.96 20.96
C MET A 133 21.80 5.81 19.67
N GLN A 134 21.24 6.06 18.50
CA GLN A 134 21.98 5.94 17.23
C GLN A 134 22.39 7.26 16.57
N ASN A 135 22.08 8.41 17.13
CA ASN A 135 22.72 9.67 16.69
C ASN A 135 22.50 10.75 17.75
N GLY A 136 23.59 11.41 18.17
CA GLY A 136 23.54 12.67 18.92
C GLY A 136 23.01 13.80 18.04
N ALA A 137 21.69 13.80 17.81
CA ALA A 137 20.96 14.89 17.21
C ALA A 137 19.80 15.26 18.14
N GLU A 138 19.58 16.56 18.33
CA GLU A 138 18.46 17.15 19.04
C GLU A 138 17.11 16.58 18.56
N PRO A 139 16.00 16.70 19.35
CA PRO A 139 14.70 16.17 18.96
C PRO A 139 14.30 16.79 17.62
N THR A 140 14.48 16.01 16.56
CA THR A 140 14.12 16.39 15.20
C THR A 140 12.62 16.72 15.17
N SER A 141 12.30 17.88 14.60
CA SER A 141 10.94 18.25 14.21
C SER A 141 10.25 17.03 13.60
N LYS A 142 8.98 16.79 13.96
CA LYS A 142 8.16 15.75 13.32
C LYS A 142 8.34 15.86 11.80
N SER A 143 8.53 14.71 11.14
CA SER A 143 8.57 14.65 9.69
C SER A 143 7.31 15.29 9.10
N LYS A 144 7.44 16.01 7.99
CA LYS A 144 6.28 16.52 7.24
C LYS A 144 5.27 15.43 6.90
N PHE A 145 5.74 14.21 6.67
CA PHE A 145 4.90 13.03 6.47
C PHE A 145 4.05 12.72 7.73
N ASP A 146 4.66 12.73 8.91
CA ASP A 146 3.99 12.38 10.18
C ASP A 146 2.93 13.42 10.60
N ASP A 147 3.00 14.65 10.11
CA ASP A 147 1.97 15.67 10.33
C ASP A 147 0.74 15.44 9.43
N LYS A 148 0.92 14.85 8.24
CA LYS A 148 -0.12 14.60 7.23
C LYS A 148 -0.83 13.26 7.38
N ILE A 149 -0.11 12.23 7.81
CA ILE A 149 -0.56 10.86 7.90
C ILE A 149 -0.56 10.40 9.35
N GLU A 150 -1.64 9.78 9.80
CA GLU A 150 -1.69 9.20 11.14
C GLU A 150 -0.76 7.98 11.26
N ALA A 151 -0.12 7.85 12.42
CA ALA A 151 0.91 6.82 12.65
C ALA A 151 0.40 5.38 12.45
N SER A 152 -0.88 5.12 12.75
CA SER A 152 -1.52 3.82 12.54
C SER A 152 -1.61 3.46 11.06
N SER A 153 -2.05 4.39 10.22
CA SER A 153 -2.16 4.21 8.77
C SER A 153 -0.78 4.07 8.13
N ALA A 154 0.18 4.90 8.51
CA ALA A 154 1.57 4.80 8.04
C ALA A 154 2.19 3.45 8.37
N LYS A 155 2.00 2.95 9.61
CA LYS A 155 2.51 1.66 10.04
C LYS A 155 1.91 0.51 9.22
N MET A 156 0.59 0.53 9.00
CA MET A 156 -0.08 -0.48 8.17
C MET A 156 0.40 -0.44 6.73
N TYR A 157 0.56 0.74 6.15
CA TYR A 157 1.05 0.96 4.80
C TYR A 157 2.45 0.38 4.60
N PHE A 158 3.42 0.78 5.43
CA PHE A 158 4.79 0.28 5.33
C PHE A 158 4.90 -1.22 5.66
N HIS A 159 4.05 -1.73 6.56
CA HIS A 159 3.97 -3.18 6.82
C HIS A 159 3.46 -3.95 5.59
N TYR A 160 2.42 -3.44 4.92
CA TYR A 160 1.88 -4.05 3.71
C TYR A 160 2.92 -4.12 2.60
N TYR A 161 3.54 -2.98 2.26
CA TYR A 161 4.53 -2.91 1.19
C TYR A 161 5.89 -3.54 1.55
N GLY A 162 6.17 -3.77 2.83
CA GLY A 162 7.34 -4.52 3.30
C GLY A 162 7.28 -6.03 3.03
N GLN A 163 6.19 -6.57 2.47
CA GLN A 163 6.00 -7.99 2.25
C GLN A 163 6.21 -8.40 0.79
N LEU A 164 6.99 -9.48 0.55
CA LEU A 164 7.25 -9.99 -0.80
C LEU A 164 5.99 -10.43 -1.54
N LEU A 165 4.97 -10.91 -0.82
CA LEU A 165 3.68 -11.28 -1.41
C LEU A 165 3.05 -10.11 -2.19
N HIS A 166 3.04 -8.92 -1.61
CA HIS A 166 2.47 -7.74 -2.25
C HIS A 166 3.36 -7.21 -3.38
N GLN A 167 4.68 -7.29 -3.22
CA GLN A 167 5.62 -6.99 -4.31
C GLN A 167 5.43 -7.94 -5.49
N GLN A 168 5.21 -9.23 -5.22
CA GLN A 168 4.97 -10.23 -6.26
C GLN A 168 3.71 -9.89 -7.08
N ASN A 169 2.61 -9.48 -6.43
CA ASN A 169 1.38 -9.09 -7.13
C ASN A 169 1.63 -7.93 -8.11
N MET A 170 2.40 -6.93 -7.69
CA MET A 170 2.75 -5.80 -8.56
C MET A 170 3.70 -6.22 -9.70
N LEU A 171 4.69 -7.09 -9.43
CA LEU A 171 5.62 -7.58 -10.45
C LEU A 171 4.92 -8.49 -11.47
N GLN A 172 3.89 -9.24 -11.06
CA GLN A 172 3.07 -10.09 -11.93
C GLN A 172 2.08 -9.30 -12.78
N ASP A 173 1.85 -8.03 -12.50
CA ASP A 173 1.19 -7.13 -13.44
C ASP A 173 2.16 -6.77 -14.57
N TYR A 174 2.14 -7.61 -15.61
CA TYR A 174 3.04 -7.46 -16.76
C TYR A 174 2.72 -6.23 -17.61
N VAL A 175 1.49 -5.71 -17.56
CA VAL A 175 1.11 -4.45 -18.23
C VAL A 175 1.84 -3.29 -17.56
N ARG A 176 1.73 -3.20 -16.22
CA ARG A 176 2.43 -2.22 -15.40
C ARG A 176 3.95 -2.34 -15.57
N THR A 177 4.50 -3.49 -15.19
CA THR A 177 5.95 -3.73 -15.13
C THR A 177 6.59 -3.63 -16.52
N GLY A 178 5.93 -4.19 -17.55
CA GLY A 178 6.39 -4.11 -18.93
C GLY A 178 6.37 -2.70 -19.50
N THR A 179 5.37 -1.88 -19.14
CA THR A 179 5.32 -0.48 -19.57
C THR A 179 6.45 0.34 -18.95
N TYR A 180 6.74 0.15 -17.65
CA TYR A 180 7.88 0.80 -16.99
C TYR A 180 9.20 0.38 -17.61
N TYR A 181 9.38 -0.93 -17.85
CA TYR A 181 10.57 -1.43 -18.52
C TYR A 181 10.74 -0.81 -19.92
N ALA A 182 9.70 -0.81 -20.75
CA ALA A 182 9.71 -0.22 -22.07
C ALA A 182 10.00 1.30 -22.01
N ALA A 183 9.35 2.03 -21.09
CA ALA A 183 9.58 3.46 -20.91
C ALA A 183 11.04 3.80 -20.59
N VAL A 184 11.73 2.94 -19.84
CA VAL A 184 13.15 3.14 -19.50
C VAL A 184 14.06 2.72 -20.66
N VAL A 185 13.86 1.53 -21.22
CA VAL A 185 14.78 0.97 -22.23
C VAL A 185 14.69 1.68 -23.58
N GLU A 186 13.49 2.06 -24.02
CA GLU A 186 13.28 2.80 -25.26
C GLU A 186 13.74 4.27 -25.17
N ASN A 187 13.89 4.77 -23.95
CA ASN A 187 14.44 6.09 -23.67
C ASN A 187 15.82 6.01 -23.01
N ARG A 188 16.62 5.02 -23.42
CA ARG A 188 17.96 4.79 -22.86
C ARG A 188 18.83 6.05 -22.88
N SER A 189 18.68 6.93 -23.86
CA SER A 189 19.41 8.22 -23.93
C SER A 189 19.12 9.15 -22.74
N ASP A 190 17.94 9.06 -22.12
CA ASP A 190 17.60 9.83 -20.93
C ASP A 190 18.29 9.31 -19.68
N PHE A 191 18.57 8.01 -19.63
CA PHE A 191 19.15 7.33 -18.47
C PHE A 191 20.66 7.15 -18.54
N HIS A 192 21.21 6.98 -19.73
CA HIS A 192 22.62 6.65 -19.92
C HIS A 192 23.55 7.77 -19.37
N GLY A 193 24.43 7.39 -18.43
CA GLY A 193 25.37 8.31 -17.79
C GLY A 193 24.73 9.28 -16.79
N ARG A 194 23.44 9.14 -16.49
CA ARG A 194 22.66 10.03 -15.61
C ARG A 194 22.56 9.49 -14.20
N VAL A 195 22.35 10.41 -13.25
CA VAL A 195 21.99 10.09 -11.86
C VAL A 195 20.48 9.95 -11.78
N VAL A 196 20.02 8.84 -11.22
CA VAL A 196 18.61 8.50 -11.09
C VAL A 196 18.25 8.40 -9.61
N VAL A 197 17.07 8.91 -9.24
CA VAL A 197 16.44 8.61 -7.94
C VAL A 197 15.16 7.81 -8.18
N ASP A 198 15.04 6.66 -7.52
CA ASP A 198 13.87 5.79 -7.52
C ASP A 198 13.18 5.93 -6.16
N VAL A 199 11.97 6.50 -6.13
CA VAL A 199 11.24 6.82 -4.90
C VAL A 199 10.11 5.82 -4.65
N GLY A 200 10.11 5.20 -3.45
CA GLY A 200 9.29 4.03 -3.18
C GLY A 200 9.79 2.84 -3.98
N ALA A 201 11.12 2.60 -3.94
CA ALA A 201 11.79 1.65 -4.82
C ALA A 201 11.27 0.21 -4.66
N GLY A 202 10.60 -0.11 -3.55
CA GLY A 202 10.07 -1.44 -3.27
C GLY A 202 11.16 -2.50 -3.36
N SER A 203 10.99 -3.48 -4.24
CA SER A 203 11.99 -4.52 -4.50
C SER A 203 13.25 -4.02 -5.25
N GLY A 204 13.28 -2.76 -5.70
CA GLY A 204 14.38 -2.19 -6.49
C GLY A 204 14.32 -2.52 -7.99
N ILE A 205 13.19 -3.02 -8.49
CA ILE A 205 13.06 -3.43 -9.90
C ILE A 205 13.24 -2.26 -10.86
N LEU A 206 12.68 -1.08 -10.56
CA LEU A 206 12.83 0.12 -11.40
C LEU A 206 14.27 0.64 -11.37
N SER A 207 14.92 0.57 -10.21
CA SER A 207 16.35 0.88 -10.07
C SER A 207 17.21 -0.03 -10.95
N LEU A 208 16.91 -1.33 -11.01
CA LEU A 208 17.60 -2.27 -11.88
C LEU A 208 17.38 -1.97 -13.36
N PHE A 209 16.16 -1.59 -13.77
CA PHE A 209 15.87 -1.16 -15.15
C PHE A 209 16.67 0.10 -15.51
N ALA A 210 16.74 1.10 -14.62
CA ALA A 210 17.54 2.30 -14.83
C ALA A 210 19.04 1.98 -14.97
N ALA A 211 19.57 1.07 -14.15
CA ALA A 211 20.96 0.62 -14.23
C ALA A 211 21.23 -0.16 -15.56
N GLN A 212 20.29 -1.00 -16.01
CA GLN A 212 20.36 -1.68 -17.32
C GLN A 212 20.36 -0.68 -18.50
N ALA A 213 19.60 0.42 -18.37
CA ALA A 213 19.61 1.49 -19.35
C ALA A 213 20.90 2.32 -19.34
N GLY A 214 21.84 2.02 -18.44
CA GLY A 214 23.15 2.63 -18.37
C GLY A 214 23.24 3.86 -17.46
N ALA A 215 22.36 3.99 -16.46
CA ALA A 215 22.49 5.02 -15.45
C ALA A 215 23.90 5.05 -14.84
N LYS A 216 24.43 6.25 -14.58
CA LYS A 216 25.70 6.44 -13.87
C LYS A 216 25.57 5.92 -12.44
N HIS A 217 24.51 6.33 -11.76
CA HIS A 217 24.15 5.89 -10.43
C HIS A 217 22.65 5.97 -10.19
N VAL A 218 22.12 5.08 -9.34
CA VAL A 218 20.71 5.04 -8.93
C VAL A 218 20.62 5.06 -7.42
N TYR A 219 19.93 6.03 -6.87
CA TYR A 219 19.57 6.10 -5.45
C TYR A 219 18.16 5.54 -5.27
N ALA A 220 18.06 4.33 -4.72
CA ALA A 220 16.80 3.64 -4.45
C ALA A 220 16.31 3.97 -3.04
N VAL A 221 15.34 4.88 -2.92
CA VAL A 221 14.79 5.31 -1.63
C VAL A 221 13.56 4.45 -1.29
N GLU A 222 13.62 3.73 -0.16
CA GLU A 222 12.55 2.85 0.30
C GLU A 222 12.36 2.97 1.82
N ALA A 223 11.14 3.26 2.26
CA ALA A 223 10.86 3.50 3.68
C ALA A 223 10.50 2.23 4.46
N SER A 224 10.03 1.18 3.77
CA SER A 224 9.61 -0.07 4.40
C SER A 224 10.76 -1.06 4.60
N GLU A 225 10.46 -2.19 5.22
CA GLU A 225 11.40 -3.32 5.35
C GLU A 225 11.76 -3.94 3.97
N MET A 226 11.08 -3.56 2.90
CA MET A 226 11.41 -3.99 1.54
C MET A 226 12.80 -3.51 1.10
N ALA A 227 13.36 -2.47 1.70
CA ALA A 227 14.73 -2.03 1.48
C ALA A 227 15.76 -3.15 1.67
N GLU A 228 15.54 -4.06 2.63
CA GLU A 228 16.41 -5.22 2.87
C GLU A 228 16.33 -6.24 1.72
N TYR A 229 15.12 -6.44 1.17
CA TYR A 229 14.92 -7.31 0.02
C TYR A 229 15.45 -6.68 -1.28
N ALA A 230 15.35 -5.36 -1.43
CA ALA A 230 15.96 -4.62 -2.53
C ALA A 230 17.48 -4.83 -2.54
N ASN A 231 18.15 -4.69 -1.38
CA ASN A 231 19.58 -4.99 -1.26
C ASN A 231 19.92 -6.42 -1.68
N LYS A 232 19.12 -7.42 -1.27
CA LYS A 232 19.33 -8.82 -1.67
C LYS A 232 19.16 -9.03 -3.17
N LEU A 233 18.12 -8.42 -3.77
CA LEU A 233 17.87 -8.53 -5.20
C LEU A 233 18.99 -7.87 -6.01
N ILE A 234 19.43 -6.68 -5.61
CA ILE A 234 20.52 -5.93 -6.25
C ILE A 234 21.83 -6.72 -6.16
N ALA A 235 22.18 -7.25 -4.98
CA ALA A 235 23.37 -8.09 -4.80
C ALA A 235 23.34 -9.36 -5.66
N GLY A 236 22.14 -9.92 -5.93
CA GLY A 236 21.93 -11.03 -6.85
C GLY A 236 22.15 -10.69 -8.33
N ASN A 237 22.31 -9.40 -8.67
CA ASN A 237 22.54 -8.88 -10.02
C ASN A 237 23.89 -8.13 -10.09
N PRO A 238 25.04 -8.81 -9.94
CA PRO A 238 26.35 -8.18 -9.70
C PRO A 238 26.81 -7.23 -10.81
N LEU A 239 26.37 -7.43 -12.06
CA LEU A 239 26.73 -6.53 -13.16
C LEU A 239 26.08 -5.13 -13.06
N LEU A 240 25.05 -4.98 -12.22
CA LEU A 240 24.29 -3.75 -12.03
C LEU A 240 24.49 -3.18 -10.62
N ALA A 241 24.87 -4.02 -9.66
CA ALA A 241 24.88 -3.71 -8.23
C ALA A 241 25.72 -2.47 -7.87
N ASP A 242 26.90 -2.33 -8.47
CA ASP A 242 27.82 -1.22 -8.20
C ASP A 242 27.25 0.17 -8.55
N ARG A 243 26.15 0.21 -9.31
CA ARG A 243 25.49 1.44 -9.75
C ARG A 243 24.30 1.81 -8.89
N ILE A 244 23.91 0.98 -7.91
CA ILE A 244 22.67 1.17 -7.15
C ILE A 244 22.99 1.26 -5.66
N THR A 245 22.52 2.32 -5.01
CA THR A 245 22.58 2.48 -3.57
C THR A 245 21.16 2.52 -3.01
N VAL A 246 20.82 1.58 -2.12
CA VAL A 246 19.55 1.58 -1.40
C VAL A 246 19.68 2.50 -0.18
N ILE A 247 18.75 3.44 -0.05
CA ILE A 247 18.64 4.36 1.08
C ILE A 247 17.34 4.04 1.81
N LYS A 248 17.43 3.43 3.00
CA LYS A 248 16.26 3.13 3.82
C LYS A 248 15.80 4.37 4.56
N GLY A 249 14.60 4.83 4.26
CA GLY A 249 13.98 5.98 4.90
C GLY A 249 12.88 6.62 4.05
N LYS A 250 12.13 7.53 4.67
CA LYS A 250 11.11 8.32 3.98
C LYS A 250 11.77 9.37 3.10
N VAL A 251 11.19 9.63 1.94
CA VAL A 251 11.67 10.65 1.00
C VAL A 251 11.71 12.06 1.62
N GLU A 252 10.85 12.31 2.60
CA GLU A 252 10.78 13.55 3.35
C GLU A 252 12.00 13.77 4.27
N ASP A 253 12.65 12.68 4.70
CA ASP A 253 13.66 12.69 5.77
C ASP A 253 15.07 12.38 5.27
N VAL A 254 15.21 11.61 4.17
CA VAL A 254 16.52 11.22 3.64
C VAL A 254 17.19 12.35 2.87
N GLU A 255 18.52 12.32 2.77
CA GLU A 255 19.31 13.22 1.94
C GLU A 255 20.06 12.43 0.86
N LEU A 256 20.21 13.02 -0.32
CA LEU A 256 21.02 12.46 -1.40
C LEU A 256 22.35 13.20 -1.50
N PRO A 257 23.46 12.52 -1.85
CA PRO A 257 24.78 13.17 -1.97
C PRO A 257 24.89 14.12 -3.17
N GLU A 258 24.06 13.96 -4.20
CA GLU A 258 24.01 14.79 -5.40
C GLU A 258 22.58 14.92 -5.93
N LYS A 259 22.31 15.93 -6.77
CA LYS A 259 21.02 16.05 -7.45
C LYS A 259 20.90 14.99 -8.54
N ALA A 260 19.66 14.52 -8.73
CA ALA A 260 19.33 13.56 -9.76
C ALA A 260 18.95 14.24 -11.09
N ASP A 261 19.29 13.60 -12.20
CA ASP A 261 18.84 14.01 -13.54
C ASP A 261 17.45 13.41 -13.84
N ILE A 262 17.15 12.25 -13.27
CA ILE A 262 15.91 11.50 -13.47
C ILE A 262 15.29 11.12 -12.13
N LEU A 263 13.99 11.36 -12.00
CA LEU A 263 13.16 10.85 -10.92
C LEU A 263 12.21 9.80 -11.51
N ILE A 264 12.38 8.54 -11.09
CA ILE A 264 11.47 7.45 -11.42
C ILE A 264 10.74 6.99 -10.16
N SER A 265 9.47 6.65 -10.30
CA SER A 265 8.65 6.11 -9.20
C SER A 265 7.41 5.42 -9.76
N GLU A 266 6.80 4.55 -8.97
CA GLU A 266 5.43 4.08 -9.20
C GLU A 266 4.53 4.58 -8.05
N PRO A 267 4.05 5.84 -8.13
CA PRO A 267 3.35 6.51 -7.03
C PRO A 267 1.82 6.42 -7.15
N MET A 268 1.27 5.59 -8.04
CA MET A 268 -0.14 5.56 -8.35
C MET A 268 -0.89 4.59 -7.43
N GLY A 269 -1.87 5.09 -6.71
CA GLY A 269 -2.88 4.26 -6.05
C GLY A 269 -4.15 4.11 -6.89
N THR A 270 -5.17 3.46 -6.32
CA THR A 270 -6.52 3.41 -6.91
C THR A 270 -6.98 4.84 -7.21
N LEU A 271 -7.59 5.04 -8.40
CA LEU A 271 -7.98 6.38 -8.87
C LEU A 271 -6.78 7.34 -8.97
N LEU A 272 -5.57 6.83 -9.24
CA LEU A 272 -4.31 7.59 -9.33
C LEU A 272 -3.81 8.13 -7.98
N VAL A 273 -4.67 8.74 -7.17
CA VAL A 273 -4.31 9.56 -5.99
C VAL A 273 -4.36 8.81 -4.66
N ASN A 274 -5.03 7.64 -4.59
CA ASN A 274 -5.12 6.88 -3.34
C ASN A 274 -3.72 6.60 -2.77
N GLU A 275 -3.65 6.37 -1.45
CA GLU A 275 -2.40 6.16 -0.72
C GLU A 275 -1.51 7.41 -0.57
N ARG A 276 -1.87 8.53 -1.24
CA ARG A 276 -1.20 9.83 -1.12
C ARG A 276 0.30 9.80 -1.45
N MET A 277 0.74 8.82 -2.26
CA MET A 277 2.14 8.69 -2.65
C MET A 277 2.56 9.75 -3.68
N LEU A 278 1.60 10.36 -4.41
CA LEU A 278 1.88 11.49 -5.31
C LEU A 278 2.49 12.69 -4.57
N GLU A 279 2.12 12.91 -3.30
CA GLU A 279 2.71 13.98 -2.49
C GLU A 279 4.21 13.72 -2.24
N SER A 280 4.58 12.49 -1.87
CA SER A 280 5.98 12.09 -1.72
C SER A 280 6.74 12.18 -3.05
N TYR A 281 6.08 11.89 -4.17
CA TYR A 281 6.66 12.01 -5.51
C TYR A 281 6.97 13.47 -5.88
N VAL A 282 6.05 14.39 -5.58
CA VAL A 282 6.24 15.85 -5.77
C VAL A 282 7.34 16.39 -4.83
N ILE A 283 7.36 15.94 -3.57
CA ILE A 283 8.41 16.29 -2.61
C ILE A 283 9.79 15.83 -3.12
N ALA A 284 9.88 14.61 -3.65
CA ALA A 284 11.11 14.09 -4.24
C ALA A 284 11.60 14.94 -5.41
N ARG A 285 10.67 15.38 -6.30
CA ARG A 285 10.97 16.31 -7.38
C ARG A 285 11.65 17.58 -6.85
N ASP A 286 11.03 18.21 -5.87
CA ASP A 286 11.49 19.52 -5.36
C ASP A 286 12.79 19.39 -4.56
N ARG A 287 12.99 18.24 -3.88
CA ARG A 287 14.19 18.01 -3.07
C ARG A 287 15.37 17.50 -3.89
N PHE A 288 15.15 16.57 -4.80
CA PHE A 288 16.23 15.78 -5.38
C PHE A 288 16.49 16.05 -6.86
N LEU A 289 15.48 16.48 -7.61
CA LEU A 289 15.65 16.67 -9.05
C LEU A 289 16.43 17.94 -9.35
N GLY A 290 17.31 17.87 -10.35
CA GLY A 290 18.02 19.04 -10.90
C GLY A 290 17.11 19.90 -11.78
N PRO A 291 17.53 21.12 -12.16
CA PRO A 291 16.68 22.08 -12.92
C PRO A 291 16.17 21.53 -14.25
N ASP A 292 16.96 20.73 -14.95
CA ASP A 292 16.63 20.11 -16.24
C ASP A 292 16.24 18.64 -16.11
N GLY A 293 15.94 18.21 -14.87
CA GLY A 293 15.64 16.82 -14.58
C GLY A 293 14.28 16.38 -15.11
N LYS A 294 14.14 15.09 -15.40
CA LYS A 294 12.92 14.48 -15.93
C LYS A 294 12.25 13.56 -14.93
N MET A 295 10.93 13.49 -15.04
CA MET A 295 10.09 12.60 -14.23
C MET A 295 9.54 11.45 -15.08
N PHE A 296 9.56 10.23 -14.51
CA PHE A 296 8.99 9.01 -15.08
C PHE A 296 8.08 8.34 -14.03
N PRO A 297 6.72 8.53 -14.12
CA PRO A 297 5.95 9.27 -15.14
C PRO A 297 6.01 10.79 -14.98
N THR A 298 5.62 11.53 -16.05
CA THR A 298 5.62 12.99 -16.10
C THR A 298 4.28 13.59 -15.69
N LEU A 299 3.17 12.95 -16.07
CA LEU A 299 1.82 13.40 -15.76
C LEU A 299 0.89 12.19 -15.61
N GLY A 300 -0.24 12.42 -14.93
CA GLY A 300 -1.36 11.50 -14.86
C GLY A 300 -2.66 12.16 -15.31
N ARG A 301 -3.62 11.34 -15.75
CA ARG A 301 -4.98 11.79 -16.07
C ARG A 301 -5.98 10.90 -15.37
N ILE A 302 -6.92 11.52 -14.67
CA ILE A 302 -8.11 10.83 -14.16
C ILE A 302 -9.20 10.97 -15.20
N HIS A 303 -9.69 9.86 -15.71
CA HIS A 303 -10.81 9.80 -16.66
C HIS A 303 -12.08 9.47 -15.93
N MET A 304 -13.18 10.07 -16.33
CA MET A 304 -14.48 9.91 -15.70
C MET A 304 -15.58 9.86 -16.75
N ALA A 305 -16.56 8.96 -16.57
CA ALA A 305 -17.76 8.92 -17.38
C ALA A 305 -18.94 8.39 -16.56
N PRO A 306 -20.18 8.88 -16.77
CA PRO A 306 -21.36 8.30 -16.17
C PRO A 306 -21.58 6.89 -16.73
N PHE A 307 -22.06 5.96 -15.88
CA PHE A 307 -22.29 4.57 -16.27
C PHE A 307 -23.68 4.08 -15.90
N THR A 308 -24.12 3.02 -16.59
CA THR A 308 -25.32 2.26 -16.31
C THR A 308 -24.98 0.82 -15.96
N ASP A 309 -25.43 0.33 -14.80
CA ASP A 309 -25.28 -1.06 -14.36
C ASP A 309 -26.32 -1.36 -13.28
N GLU A 310 -27.49 -1.83 -13.72
CA GLU A 310 -28.61 -2.17 -12.82
C GLU A 310 -28.26 -3.32 -11.88
N TYR A 311 -27.48 -4.31 -12.35
CA TYR A 311 -27.11 -5.46 -11.53
C TYR A 311 -26.22 -5.05 -10.35
N LEU A 312 -25.21 -4.23 -10.60
CA LEU A 312 -24.34 -3.70 -9.55
C LEU A 312 -25.15 -2.87 -8.55
N TYR A 313 -26.03 -1.98 -9.04
CA TYR A 313 -26.89 -1.16 -8.18
C TYR A 313 -27.75 -2.02 -7.26
N LEU A 314 -28.46 -3.01 -7.82
CA LEU A 314 -29.32 -3.92 -7.06
C LEU A 314 -28.51 -4.79 -6.09
N GLU A 315 -27.32 -5.26 -6.47
CA GLU A 315 -26.45 -6.01 -5.58
C GLU A 315 -26.11 -5.20 -4.33
N ILE A 316 -25.69 -3.93 -4.51
CA ILE A 316 -25.34 -3.05 -3.39
C ILE A 316 -26.57 -2.74 -2.52
N ALA A 317 -27.70 -2.39 -3.15
CA ALA A 317 -28.94 -2.09 -2.46
C ALA A 317 -29.46 -3.29 -1.65
N ASN A 318 -29.37 -4.50 -2.21
CA ASN A 318 -29.83 -5.72 -1.58
C ASN A 318 -29.01 -6.11 -0.34
N LYS A 319 -27.73 -5.70 -0.23
CA LYS A 319 -26.95 -5.92 0.99
C LYS A 319 -27.62 -5.30 2.22
N ALA A 320 -28.30 -4.16 2.06
CA ALA A 320 -29.01 -3.49 3.14
C ALA A 320 -30.32 -4.17 3.55
N VAL A 321 -30.90 -5.00 2.68
CA VAL A 321 -32.18 -5.68 2.94
C VAL A 321 -32.11 -6.62 4.15
N PHE A 322 -30.93 -7.15 4.47
CA PHE A 322 -30.71 -7.91 5.71
C PHE A 322 -31.23 -7.15 6.94
N TRP A 323 -31.05 -5.83 6.98
CA TRP A 323 -31.45 -4.97 8.10
C TRP A 323 -32.94 -4.61 8.10
N HIS A 324 -33.71 -5.08 7.11
CA HIS A 324 -35.16 -4.80 7.02
C HIS A 324 -36.02 -5.79 7.80
N GLN A 325 -35.39 -6.60 8.67
CA GLN A 325 -36.07 -7.61 9.49
C GLN A 325 -36.68 -7.00 10.75
N GLU A 326 -37.98 -7.14 10.94
CA GLU A 326 -38.71 -6.67 12.15
C GLU A 326 -38.60 -7.66 13.31
N ASN A 327 -38.32 -8.91 13.03
CA ASN A 327 -38.19 -9.97 14.04
C ASN A 327 -36.97 -10.88 13.74
N TYR A 328 -35.80 -10.44 14.14
CA TYR A 328 -34.57 -11.21 14.07
C TYR A 328 -34.26 -11.75 15.49
N PHE A 329 -34.59 -13.00 15.75
CA PHE A 329 -34.51 -13.58 17.10
C PHE A 329 -35.21 -12.73 18.18
N GLY A 330 -36.38 -12.17 17.86
CA GLY A 330 -37.12 -11.31 18.77
C GLY A 330 -36.70 -9.85 18.78
N VAL A 331 -35.71 -9.43 17.96
CA VAL A 331 -35.20 -8.07 17.87
C VAL A 331 -35.57 -7.45 16.53
N ASN A 332 -36.02 -6.20 16.54
CA ASN A 332 -36.28 -5.43 15.34
C ASN A 332 -35.00 -4.73 14.85
N LEU A 333 -34.47 -5.13 13.68
CA LEU A 333 -33.26 -4.56 13.07
C LEU A 333 -33.56 -3.37 12.14
N LYS A 334 -34.80 -3.14 11.76
CA LYS A 334 -35.24 -2.13 10.77
C LYS A 334 -34.75 -0.70 11.05
N PRO A 335 -34.58 -0.25 12.32
CA PRO A 335 -34.02 1.08 12.61
C PRO A 335 -32.61 1.32 12.05
N LEU A 336 -31.84 0.26 11.78
CA LEU A 336 -30.49 0.34 11.22
C LEU A 336 -30.43 0.27 9.69
N HIS A 337 -31.56 -0.06 9.02
CA HIS A 337 -31.61 -0.25 7.56
C HIS A 337 -31.12 0.98 6.80
N GLY A 338 -31.58 2.18 7.16
CA GLY A 338 -31.18 3.43 6.49
C GLY A 338 -29.67 3.71 6.59
N SER A 339 -29.10 3.50 7.79
CA SER A 339 -27.65 3.65 8.00
C SER A 339 -26.85 2.61 7.24
N ALA A 340 -27.29 1.36 7.22
CA ALA A 340 -26.65 0.29 6.46
C ALA A 340 -26.69 0.56 4.96
N PHE A 341 -27.84 1.00 4.44
CA PHE A 341 -28.00 1.38 3.03
C PHE A 341 -27.01 2.47 2.63
N GLN A 342 -26.93 3.56 3.39
CA GLN A 342 -25.95 4.63 3.14
C GLN A 342 -24.51 4.12 3.26
N GLY A 343 -24.22 3.25 4.22
CA GLY A 343 -22.90 2.65 4.40
C GLY A 343 -22.43 1.85 3.19
N TYR A 344 -23.30 1.04 2.57
CA TYR A 344 -22.94 0.28 1.37
C TYR A 344 -22.72 1.19 0.15
N PHE A 345 -23.48 2.28 0.00
CA PHE A 345 -23.26 3.26 -1.05
C PHE A 345 -22.11 4.24 -0.77
N SER A 346 -21.49 4.19 0.40
CA SER A 346 -20.28 4.97 0.70
C SER A 346 -18.97 4.27 0.29
N GLN A 347 -19.05 3.01 -0.20
CA GLN A 347 -17.91 2.27 -0.68
C GLN A 347 -17.78 2.39 -2.19
N PRO A 348 -16.69 2.94 -2.73
CA PRO A 348 -16.43 2.84 -4.16
C PRO A 348 -16.13 1.39 -4.54
N VAL A 349 -16.54 0.98 -5.72
CA VAL A 349 -16.39 -0.40 -6.23
C VAL A 349 -15.17 -0.49 -7.13
N VAL A 350 -14.25 -1.39 -6.82
CA VAL A 350 -13.07 -1.68 -7.64
C VAL A 350 -13.28 -2.98 -8.39
N GLU A 351 -13.34 -2.91 -9.73
CA GLU A 351 -13.58 -4.04 -10.62
C GLU A 351 -13.23 -3.67 -12.07
N ALA A 352 -12.91 -4.67 -12.89
CA ALA A 352 -12.92 -4.50 -14.34
C ALA A 352 -14.37 -4.52 -14.86
N PHE A 353 -14.76 -3.53 -15.66
CA PHE A 353 -16.12 -3.45 -16.21
C PHE A 353 -16.10 -3.27 -17.75
N ASP A 354 -17.23 -3.63 -18.37
CA ASP A 354 -17.41 -3.50 -19.82
C ASP A 354 -17.60 -2.02 -20.20
N PRO A 355 -16.78 -1.45 -21.09
CA PRO A 355 -16.90 -0.06 -21.53
C PRO A 355 -18.24 0.27 -22.19
N ARG A 356 -19.01 -0.73 -22.66
CA ARG A 356 -20.38 -0.53 -23.19
C ARG A 356 -21.37 -0.04 -22.13
N SER A 357 -21.05 -0.15 -20.85
CA SER A 357 -21.86 0.42 -19.77
C SER A 357 -21.73 1.94 -19.63
N LEU A 358 -20.82 2.59 -20.35
CA LEU A 358 -20.64 4.04 -20.31
C LEU A 358 -21.78 4.75 -21.05
N VAL A 359 -22.31 5.79 -20.42
CA VAL A 359 -23.49 6.54 -20.90
C VAL A 359 -23.10 7.74 -21.75
N ALA A 360 -21.86 8.21 -21.62
CA ALA A 360 -21.29 9.33 -22.35
C ALA A 360 -19.79 9.14 -22.60
N PRO A 361 -19.18 9.84 -23.55
CA PRO A 361 -17.73 9.93 -23.67
C PRO A 361 -17.10 10.42 -22.36
N ALA A 362 -15.92 9.86 -22.03
CA ALA A 362 -15.22 10.26 -20.83
C ALA A 362 -14.63 11.67 -20.93
N ILE A 363 -14.59 12.38 -19.83
CA ILE A 363 -13.77 13.57 -19.62
C ILE A 363 -12.50 13.21 -18.87
N SER A 364 -11.48 14.08 -18.96
CA SER A 364 -10.19 13.86 -18.32
C SER A 364 -9.79 15.05 -17.47
N HIS A 365 -9.27 14.79 -16.28
CA HIS A 365 -8.61 15.75 -15.42
C HIS A 365 -7.11 15.45 -15.40
N VAL A 366 -6.27 16.42 -15.75
CA VAL A 366 -4.81 16.25 -15.87
C VAL A 366 -4.14 16.70 -14.58
N ILE A 367 -3.23 15.88 -14.08
CA ILE A 367 -2.31 16.19 -12.98
C ILE A 367 -0.89 16.14 -13.54
N ASP A 368 -0.29 17.29 -13.75
CA ASP A 368 1.08 17.41 -14.25
C ASP A 368 2.06 17.35 -13.08
N PHE A 369 2.74 16.19 -12.92
CA PHE A 369 3.66 15.96 -11.82
C PHE A 369 4.90 16.88 -11.85
N SER A 370 5.23 17.43 -13.02
CA SER A 370 6.37 18.34 -13.17
C SER A 370 6.13 19.74 -12.60
N SER A 371 4.86 20.15 -12.47
CA SER A 371 4.50 21.53 -12.10
C SER A 371 3.55 21.64 -10.91
N ILE A 372 2.75 20.59 -10.60
CA ILE A 372 1.79 20.62 -9.50
C ILE A 372 2.51 20.85 -8.16
N LYS A 373 1.87 21.60 -7.27
CA LYS A 373 2.32 21.77 -5.89
C LYS A 373 1.70 20.69 -5.00
N GLU A 374 2.41 20.36 -3.94
CA GLU A 374 1.95 19.36 -2.98
C GLU A 374 0.56 19.69 -2.43
N GLU A 375 0.31 20.96 -2.09
CA GLU A 375 -0.94 21.42 -1.48
C GLU A 375 -2.15 21.26 -2.43
N GLU A 376 -1.92 21.28 -3.74
CA GLU A 376 -2.97 21.10 -4.76
C GLU A 376 -3.49 19.65 -4.80
N LEU A 377 -2.73 18.70 -4.23
CA LEU A 377 -3.14 17.30 -4.06
C LEU A 377 -4.03 17.07 -2.83
N TYR A 378 -4.09 18.02 -1.89
CA TYR A 378 -4.92 17.85 -0.68
C TYR A 378 -6.41 17.97 -0.96
N GLU A 379 -6.77 18.75 -1.96
CA GLU A 379 -8.14 18.93 -2.41
C GLU A 379 -8.17 19.13 -3.93
N ILE A 380 -8.86 18.23 -4.64
CA ILE A 380 -8.93 18.22 -6.10
C ILE A 380 -10.40 18.36 -6.49
N ASP A 381 -10.76 19.50 -7.10
CA ASP A 381 -12.09 19.79 -7.60
C ASP A 381 -12.17 19.58 -9.10
N ILE A 382 -13.09 18.72 -9.54
CA ILE A 382 -13.26 18.35 -10.95
C ILE A 382 -14.70 18.63 -11.37
N PRO A 383 -14.94 19.69 -12.17
CA PRO A 383 -16.27 19.93 -12.74
C PRO A 383 -16.60 18.87 -13.78
N LEU A 384 -17.83 18.35 -13.74
CA LEU A 384 -18.31 17.33 -14.64
C LEU A 384 -19.30 17.92 -15.63
N ARG A 385 -19.08 17.62 -16.91
CA ARG A 385 -20.03 17.93 -17.96
C ARG A 385 -19.98 16.88 -19.05
N PHE A 386 -21.11 16.19 -19.24
CA PHE A 386 -21.25 15.14 -20.25
C PHE A 386 -22.49 15.39 -21.08
N LYS A 387 -22.56 14.74 -22.23
CA LYS A 387 -23.75 14.65 -23.06
C LYS A 387 -24.12 13.19 -23.22
N ALA A 388 -25.31 12.82 -22.75
CA ALA A 388 -25.78 11.43 -22.80
C ALA A 388 -25.85 10.91 -24.23
N SER A 389 -25.33 9.72 -24.47
CA SER A 389 -25.36 9.07 -25.78
C SER A 389 -26.60 8.15 -25.96
N VAL A 390 -27.17 7.70 -24.85
CA VAL A 390 -28.25 6.71 -24.82
C VAL A 390 -29.33 7.09 -23.82
N SER A 391 -30.56 6.55 -24.01
CA SER A 391 -31.63 6.66 -23.03
C SER A 391 -31.47 5.57 -21.98
N THR A 392 -31.18 5.96 -20.73
CA THR A 392 -30.95 4.99 -19.66
C THR A 392 -31.03 5.62 -18.27
N ARG A 393 -30.83 4.78 -17.23
CA ARG A 393 -30.55 5.21 -15.85
C ARG A 393 -29.06 5.31 -15.65
N ILE A 394 -28.59 6.41 -15.11
CA ILE A 394 -27.22 6.59 -14.64
C ILE A 394 -27.17 6.07 -13.20
N HIS A 395 -26.33 5.07 -12.95
CA HIS A 395 -26.15 4.50 -11.62
C HIS A 395 -24.96 5.10 -10.86
N GLY A 396 -24.14 5.90 -11.53
CA GLY A 396 -23.01 6.57 -10.91
C GLY A 396 -21.96 7.05 -11.89
N LEU A 397 -20.74 7.24 -11.38
CA LEU A 397 -19.57 7.68 -12.12
C LEU A 397 -18.51 6.58 -12.14
N ALA A 398 -18.08 6.17 -13.32
CA ALA A 398 -16.95 5.29 -13.54
C ALA A 398 -15.68 6.12 -13.72
N CYS A 399 -14.58 5.66 -13.10
CA CYS A 399 -13.31 6.36 -13.12
C CYS A 399 -12.16 5.38 -13.40
N TRP A 400 -11.16 5.86 -14.13
CA TRP A 400 -9.89 5.16 -14.36
C TRP A 400 -8.79 6.19 -14.58
N PHE A 401 -7.56 5.75 -14.75
CA PHE A 401 -6.45 6.68 -14.98
C PHE A 401 -5.47 6.16 -16.02
N ASP A 402 -4.68 7.06 -16.53
CA ASP A 402 -3.46 6.76 -17.24
C ASP A 402 -2.32 7.69 -16.80
N VAL A 403 -1.08 7.27 -17.06
CA VAL A 403 0.11 8.09 -16.84
C VAL A 403 1.01 8.08 -18.05
N LEU A 404 1.68 9.22 -18.29
CA LEU A 404 2.59 9.44 -19.40
C LEU A 404 4.04 9.38 -18.92
N PHE A 405 4.82 8.54 -19.57
CA PHE A 405 6.28 8.57 -19.55
C PHE A 405 6.76 9.37 -20.76
N ASN A 406 7.12 10.65 -20.53
CA ASN A 406 7.50 11.57 -21.60
C ASN A 406 9.01 11.50 -21.87
N GLY A 407 9.46 10.37 -22.42
CA GLY A 407 10.86 10.19 -22.78
C GLY A 407 11.24 10.96 -24.05
N SER A 408 12.54 11.23 -24.21
CA SER A 408 13.08 11.96 -25.35
C SER A 408 12.94 11.21 -26.67
N THR A 409 12.96 9.90 -26.66
CA THR A 409 12.90 9.06 -27.85
C THR A 409 11.47 8.59 -28.10
N VAL A 410 10.78 8.08 -27.06
CA VAL A 410 9.45 7.51 -27.17
C VAL A 410 8.59 7.95 -26.00
N GLN A 411 7.37 8.39 -26.29
CA GLN A 411 6.34 8.59 -25.26
C GLN A 411 5.61 7.26 -25.02
N ARG A 412 5.47 6.87 -23.74
CA ARG A 412 4.71 5.68 -23.35
C ARG A 412 3.57 6.05 -22.42
N TRP A 413 2.43 5.39 -22.61
CA TRP A 413 1.27 5.50 -21.76
C TRP A 413 1.02 4.19 -21.05
N LEU A 414 0.84 4.25 -19.74
CA LEU A 414 0.27 3.17 -18.93
C LEU A 414 -1.19 3.55 -18.67
N THR A 415 -2.12 2.72 -19.11
CA THR A 415 -3.55 2.98 -18.96
C THR A 415 -4.25 1.88 -18.17
N THR A 416 -5.21 2.28 -17.34
CA THR A 416 -6.12 1.38 -16.64
C THR A 416 -7.54 1.45 -17.25
N ALA A 417 -7.69 1.91 -18.49
CA ALA A 417 -8.98 2.12 -19.15
C ALA A 417 -9.79 0.81 -19.27
N PRO A 418 -11.12 0.88 -19.15
CA PRO A 418 -11.97 -0.28 -19.39
C PRO A 418 -11.84 -0.76 -20.85
N GLY A 419 -11.69 -2.08 -21.02
CA GLY A 419 -11.43 -2.70 -22.32
C GLY A 419 -9.96 -2.75 -22.73
N ALA A 420 -9.04 -2.06 -22.06
CA ALA A 420 -7.60 -2.25 -22.18
C ALA A 420 -7.16 -3.51 -21.39
N PRO A 421 -5.93 -4.02 -21.63
CA PRO A 421 -5.37 -5.09 -20.80
C PRO A 421 -5.42 -4.72 -19.31
N THR A 422 -5.98 -5.62 -18.50
CA THR A 422 -6.25 -5.38 -17.09
C THR A 422 -4.96 -5.21 -16.30
N THR A 423 -4.93 -4.20 -15.43
CA THR A 423 -3.87 -3.96 -14.44
C THR A 423 -4.39 -4.29 -13.05
N HIS A 424 -3.50 -4.41 -12.06
CA HIS A 424 -3.87 -4.64 -10.66
C HIS A 424 -4.68 -3.49 -10.03
N TRP A 425 -4.74 -2.30 -10.64
CA TRP A 425 -5.60 -1.19 -10.20
C TRP A 425 -7.06 -1.35 -10.61
N TYR A 426 -7.35 -2.16 -11.63
CA TYR A 426 -8.69 -2.26 -12.21
C TYR A 426 -9.28 -0.89 -12.58
N GLN A 427 -10.59 -0.70 -12.41
CA GLN A 427 -11.26 0.59 -12.51
C GLN A 427 -12.10 0.83 -11.25
N LEU A 428 -12.49 2.09 -11.02
CA LEU A 428 -13.30 2.50 -9.88
C LEU A 428 -14.68 2.93 -10.36
N ARG A 429 -15.74 2.50 -9.63
CA ARG A 429 -17.12 2.96 -9.85
C ARG A 429 -17.70 3.53 -8.57
N CYS A 430 -18.07 4.81 -8.59
CA CYS A 430 -18.83 5.48 -7.53
C CYS A 430 -20.32 5.30 -7.79
N VAL A 431 -20.98 4.42 -7.04
CA VAL A 431 -22.40 4.11 -7.23
C VAL A 431 -23.25 5.09 -6.42
N LEU A 432 -24.22 5.73 -7.07
CA LEU A 432 -25.17 6.64 -6.43
C LEU A 432 -26.36 5.88 -5.85
N SER A 433 -26.81 6.24 -4.65
CA SER A 433 -27.97 5.64 -4.01
C SER A 433 -29.29 5.97 -4.70
N GLN A 434 -29.31 7.04 -5.49
CA GLN A 434 -30.46 7.47 -6.30
C GLN A 434 -30.03 7.63 -7.76
N PRO A 435 -30.34 6.65 -8.64
CA PRO A 435 -30.03 6.76 -10.06
C PRO A 435 -30.79 7.90 -10.76
N LEU A 436 -30.17 8.48 -11.79
CA LEU A 436 -30.74 9.56 -12.61
C LEU A 436 -31.24 9.01 -13.96
N TYR A 437 -32.29 9.56 -14.50
CA TYR A 437 -32.77 9.25 -15.85
C TYR A 437 -32.22 10.25 -16.85
N VAL A 438 -31.81 9.76 -18.03
CA VAL A 438 -31.35 10.61 -19.12
C VAL A 438 -31.83 10.11 -20.47
N MET A 439 -31.96 11.03 -21.44
CA MET A 439 -32.25 10.75 -22.84
C MET A 439 -31.05 11.17 -23.71
N PRO A 440 -30.87 10.62 -24.90
CA PRO A 440 -29.79 11.00 -25.80
C PRO A 440 -29.75 12.50 -26.04
N GLY A 441 -28.54 13.08 -26.01
CA GLY A 441 -28.33 14.51 -26.21
C GLY A 441 -28.54 15.40 -24.98
N GLN A 442 -29.05 14.86 -23.87
CA GLN A 442 -29.20 15.64 -22.63
C GLN A 442 -27.86 15.89 -21.96
N ASP A 443 -27.73 17.09 -21.36
CA ASP A 443 -26.56 17.44 -20.57
C ASP A 443 -26.66 16.80 -19.19
N ILE A 444 -25.55 16.21 -18.76
CA ILE A 444 -25.29 15.71 -17.41
C ILE A 444 -24.22 16.60 -16.82
N THR A 445 -24.52 17.28 -15.73
CA THR A 445 -23.59 18.17 -15.04
C THR A 445 -23.32 17.68 -13.64
N GLY A 446 -22.22 18.11 -13.03
CA GLY A 446 -21.89 17.74 -11.66
C GLY A 446 -20.51 18.15 -11.25
N GLN A 447 -20.03 17.51 -10.18
CA GLN A 447 -18.71 17.74 -9.62
C GLN A 447 -18.23 16.49 -8.90
N VAL A 448 -16.94 16.23 -9.02
CA VAL A 448 -16.17 15.36 -8.10
C VAL A 448 -15.23 16.24 -7.30
N ARG A 449 -15.25 16.08 -5.99
CA ARG A 449 -14.27 16.69 -5.09
C ARG A 449 -13.58 15.59 -4.30
N LEU A 450 -12.27 15.49 -4.44
CA LEU A 450 -11.41 14.55 -3.72
C LEU A 450 -10.75 15.30 -2.57
N VAL A 451 -10.96 14.87 -1.34
CA VAL A 451 -10.40 15.52 -0.14
C VAL A 451 -9.51 14.53 0.59
N ALA A 452 -8.21 14.83 0.67
CA ALA A 452 -7.23 14.03 1.37
C ALA A 452 -7.51 13.97 2.87
N HIS A 453 -7.30 12.82 3.49
CA HIS A 453 -7.44 12.64 4.94
C HIS A 453 -6.27 11.86 5.55
N LYS A 454 -6.13 11.95 6.88
CA LYS A 454 -4.97 11.41 7.61
C LYS A 454 -4.86 9.88 7.60
N ALA A 455 -5.92 9.16 7.25
CA ALA A 455 -5.87 7.72 7.05
C ALA A 455 -5.20 7.31 5.71
N GLN A 456 -4.43 8.22 5.12
CA GLN A 456 -3.64 8.02 3.91
C GLN A 456 -4.50 7.67 2.68
N SER A 457 -5.59 8.43 2.49
CA SER A 457 -6.52 8.25 1.39
C SER A 457 -7.34 9.53 1.14
N TYR A 458 -8.46 9.41 0.41
CA TYR A 458 -9.34 10.50 0.04
C TYR A 458 -10.81 10.18 0.31
N THR A 459 -11.56 11.18 0.75
CA THR A 459 -13.01 11.18 0.67
C THR A 459 -13.43 11.72 -0.71
N ILE A 460 -14.30 10.99 -1.41
CA ILE A 460 -14.87 11.37 -2.69
C ILE A 460 -16.26 11.96 -2.44
N PHE A 461 -16.45 13.22 -2.80
CA PHE A 461 -17.77 13.85 -2.89
C PHE A 461 -18.17 13.90 -4.35
N LEU A 462 -19.25 13.23 -4.70
CA LEU A 462 -19.81 13.17 -6.06
C LEU A 462 -21.19 13.79 -6.09
N THR A 463 -21.43 14.68 -7.04
CA THR A 463 -22.76 15.17 -7.37
C THR A 463 -22.96 15.08 -8.87
N LEU A 464 -24.10 14.51 -9.30
CA LEU A 464 -24.54 14.49 -10.68
C LEU A 464 -25.96 15.05 -10.77
N SER A 465 -26.23 15.81 -11.83
CA SER A 465 -27.53 16.40 -12.11
C SER A 465 -27.88 16.26 -13.60
N ALA A 466 -29.13 15.98 -13.88
CA ALA A 466 -29.68 15.93 -15.23
C ALA A 466 -31.11 16.48 -15.23
N VAL A 467 -31.52 17.12 -16.33
CA VAL A 467 -32.89 17.65 -16.50
C VAL A 467 -33.68 16.69 -17.38
N VAL A 468 -34.84 16.22 -16.91
CA VAL A 468 -35.76 15.40 -17.68
C VAL A 468 -37.08 16.14 -17.78
N GLY A 469 -37.46 16.54 -18.99
CA GLY A 469 -38.56 17.51 -19.16
C GLY A 469 -38.19 18.82 -18.48
N ASP A 470 -39.03 19.27 -17.54
CA ASP A 470 -38.82 20.49 -16.74
C ASP A 470 -38.29 20.18 -15.33
N VAL A 471 -37.96 18.91 -15.04
CA VAL A 471 -37.56 18.47 -13.68
C VAL A 471 -36.03 18.29 -13.61
N LEU A 472 -35.39 19.05 -12.73
CA LEU A 472 -33.99 18.83 -12.36
C LEU A 472 -33.90 17.64 -11.38
N GLN A 473 -33.21 16.61 -11.78
CA GLN A 473 -32.82 15.49 -10.93
C GLN A 473 -31.40 15.72 -10.43
N THR A 474 -31.15 15.54 -9.16
CA THR A 474 -29.82 15.62 -8.58
C THR A 474 -29.60 14.44 -7.64
N SER A 475 -28.45 13.81 -7.75
CA SER A 475 -28.02 12.74 -6.86
C SER A 475 -26.60 13.03 -6.35
N SER A 476 -26.35 12.75 -5.08
CA SER A 476 -25.05 12.98 -4.45
C SER A 476 -24.61 11.76 -3.66
N GLY A 477 -23.31 11.54 -3.60
CA GLY A 477 -22.65 10.50 -2.82
C GLY A 477 -21.43 11.04 -2.09
N LYS A 478 -21.19 10.49 -0.90
CA LYS A 478 -19.95 10.64 -0.16
C LYS A 478 -19.34 9.26 0.01
N LEU A 479 -18.18 9.02 -0.60
CA LEU A 479 -17.53 7.73 -0.59
C LEU A 479 -16.15 7.82 0.05
N ASP A 480 -15.74 6.75 0.72
CA ASP A 480 -14.40 6.63 1.31
C ASP A 480 -13.51 5.75 0.42
N LEU A 481 -12.49 6.35 -0.19
CA LEU A 481 -11.55 5.63 -1.05
C LEU A 481 -10.62 4.71 -0.25
N LYS A 482 -10.55 4.85 1.09
CA LYS A 482 -9.80 3.94 1.97
C LYS A 482 -10.44 2.57 2.08
N GLU A 483 -11.78 2.50 1.97
CA GLU A 483 -12.58 1.29 2.19
C GLU A 483 -13.33 0.85 0.92
N PRO A 484 -12.63 0.59 -0.21
CA PRO A 484 -13.29 0.19 -1.43
C PRO A 484 -13.85 -1.24 -1.32
N TYR A 485 -14.94 -1.49 -2.01
CA TYR A 485 -15.46 -2.82 -2.23
C TYR A 485 -14.80 -3.44 -3.47
N TYR A 486 -13.86 -4.37 -3.27
CA TYR A 486 -13.27 -5.16 -4.35
C TYR A 486 -14.27 -6.22 -4.79
N ARG A 487 -14.96 -5.97 -5.90
CA ARG A 487 -15.86 -6.90 -6.50
C ARG A 487 -15.08 -7.81 -7.44
N MET A 488 -14.62 -8.94 -6.89
CA MET A 488 -13.99 -9.97 -7.70
C MET A 488 -15.09 -10.63 -8.51
N SER A 489 -15.22 -10.23 -9.77
CA SER A 489 -15.97 -11.03 -10.75
C SER A 489 -15.43 -12.45 -10.67
N GLN A 490 -16.31 -13.43 -10.58
CA GLN A 490 -16.04 -14.86 -10.39
C GLN A 490 -14.68 -15.29 -10.97
N PRO A 491 -13.95 -16.22 -10.32
CA PRO A 491 -12.64 -16.64 -10.79
C PRO A 491 -12.78 -16.90 -12.29
N GLN A 492 -11.99 -16.18 -13.10
CA GLN A 492 -11.90 -16.47 -14.53
C GLN A 492 -11.53 -17.94 -14.58
N THR A 493 -12.50 -18.79 -14.91
CA THR A 493 -12.22 -20.14 -15.32
C THR A 493 -11.33 -19.97 -16.52
N TYR A 494 -10.03 -20.13 -16.33
CA TYR A 494 -9.12 -20.37 -17.44
C TYR A 494 -9.65 -21.61 -18.11
N SER A 495 -10.48 -21.42 -19.14
CA SER A 495 -10.73 -22.50 -20.10
C SER A 495 -9.37 -22.75 -20.72
N VAL A 496 -8.74 -23.84 -20.32
CA VAL A 496 -7.60 -24.40 -21.03
C VAL A 496 -8.14 -24.82 -22.39
N GLY A 497 -8.22 -23.85 -23.29
CA GLY A 497 -8.37 -24.09 -24.71
C GLY A 497 -7.11 -24.84 -25.12
N SER A 498 -7.27 -26.14 -25.36
CA SER A 498 -6.28 -26.99 -25.96
C SER A 498 -5.69 -26.33 -27.20
N GLN A 499 -4.35 -26.28 -27.25
CA GLN A 499 -3.48 -25.91 -28.36
C GLN A 499 -3.22 -24.40 -28.49
N ASP A 500 -2.08 -24.03 -27.99
CA ASP A 500 -1.07 -23.02 -28.29
C ASP A 500 -0.58 -22.26 -27.03
N GLN A 501 -0.16 -23.04 -26.04
CA GLN A 501 0.72 -22.51 -24.98
C GLN A 501 2.14 -22.99 -25.28
N GLN A 502 2.86 -22.23 -26.08
CA GLN A 502 4.32 -22.18 -25.97
C GLN A 502 4.63 -21.44 -24.68
N GLN A 503 5.05 -22.22 -23.68
CA GLN A 503 5.39 -21.71 -22.35
C GLN A 503 6.56 -20.73 -22.43
N PRO A 504 6.56 -19.65 -21.65
CA PRO A 504 7.71 -18.74 -21.51
C PRO A 504 8.98 -19.42 -20.98
N HIS A 505 8.88 -20.64 -20.46
CA HIS A 505 10.02 -21.42 -19.95
C HIS A 505 11.01 -21.91 -21.01
N GLN A 506 10.64 -21.98 -22.30
CA GLN A 506 11.59 -22.41 -23.32
C GLN A 506 12.52 -21.30 -23.83
N LEU A 507 12.16 -20.02 -23.61
CA LEU A 507 13.08 -18.93 -23.97
C LEU A 507 14.24 -18.76 -22.96
N LEU A 508 14.06 -19.19 -21.72
CA LEU A 508 15.11 -19.12 -20.68
C LEU A 508 16.09 -20.30 -20.73
N GLN A 509 15.71 -21.43 -21.28
CA GLN A 509 16.61 -22.57 -21.41
C GLN A 509 17.48 -22.55 -22.68
N GLN A 510 17.09 -21.84 -23.72
CA GLN A 510 17.91 -21.70 -24.92
C GLN A 510 19.09 -20.72 -24.82
N THR A 511 19.14 -19.93 -23.75
CA THR A 511 20.24 -18.99 -23.45
C THR A 511 21.34 -19.58 -22.56
N GLN A 512 21.18 -20.80 -22.03
CA GLN A 512 22.19 -21.43 -21.15
C GLN A 512 23.07 -22.49 -21.86
N ASP A 513 22.73 -22.98 -23.05
CA ASP A 513 23.49 -24.03 -23.73
C ASP A 513 24.27 -23.56 -24.97
N GLY A 514 24.48 -22.27 -25.15
CA GLY A 514 25.30 -21.69 -26.24
C GLY A 514 26.71 -21.43 -25.80
N GLN A 515 27.58 -22.43 -25.88
CA GLN A 515 29.03 -22.26 -25.75
C GLN A 515 29.56 -21.23 -26.74
N MET A 516 30.49 -20.41 -26.23
CA MET A 516 31.45 -19.56 -26.95
C MET A 516 31.80 -20.07 -28.34
N GLN A 517 31.43 -19.31 -29.37
CA GLN A 517 32.25 -19.13 -30.56
C GLN A 517 32.15 -17.68 -31.01
N SER A 518 33.26 -17.00 -30.99
CA SER A 518 33.51 -15.67 -31.54
C SER A 518 33.06 -15.56 -32.98
N ARG A 519 32.21 -14.59 -33.29
CA ARG A 519 32.18 -13.90 -34.59
C ARG A 519 31.59 -12.53 -34.42
N ASP A 520 32.33 -11.58 -34.95
CA ASP A 520 32.06 -10.16 -35.04
C ASP A 520 30.84 -9.87 -35.94
N ASP A 521 30.18 -8.77 -35.62
CA ASP A 521 29.38 -7.87 -36.47
C ASP A 521 28.03 -8.33 -37.04
N ASP A 522 27.03 -7.42 -36.78
CA ASP A 522 25.79 -7.24 -37.53
C ASP A 522 24.70 -8.31 -37.41
N ASP A 523 23.82 -8.18 -36.37
CA ASP A 523 22.38 -8.44 -36.55
C ASP A 523 21.49 -8.07 -35.34
N ASP A 524 21.49 -6.81 -34.96
CA ASP A 524 20.56 -6.28 -33.91
C ASP A 524 19.18 -5.92 -34.48
N SER A 525 18.90 -6.15 -35.77
CA SER A 525 17.66 -5.71 -36.42
C SER A 525 16.52 -6.73 -36.46
N ILE A 526 16.78 -8.00 -36.12
CA ILE A 526 15.78 -9.07 -36.30
C ILE A 526 14.94 -9.35 -35.04
N LEU A 527 15.44 -9.03 -33.84
CA LEU A 527 14.69 -9.31 -32.61
C LEU A 527 13.57 -8.30 -32.32
N MET A 528 13.59 -7.13 -32.95
CA MET A 528 12.61 -6.05 -32.70
C MET A 528 11.32 -6.15 -33.54
N GLN A 529 11.28 -7.05 -34.55
CA GLN A 529 10.09 -7.19 -35.40
C GLN A 529 9.02 -8.15 -34.88
N GLN A 530 9.29 -8.91 -33.82
CA GLN A 530 8.31 -9.89 -33.30
C GLN A 530 7.47 -9.41 -32.09
N LEU A 531 7.72 -8.22 -31.56
CA LEU A 531 6.99 -7.68 -30.40
C LEU A 531 6.14 -6.43 -30.68
N SER A 532 5.96 -6.04 -31.95
CA SER A 532 5.03 -4.96 -32.31
C SER A 532 3.68 -5.54 -32.72
N PRO A 533 2.57 -5.19 -32.05
CA PRO A 533 1.25 -5.44 -32.59
C PRO A 533 1.11 -4.60 -33.87
N ARG A 534 0.82 -5.24 -34.99
CA ARG A 534 0.48 -4.55 -36.24
C ARG A 534 -0.72 -3.65 -35.99
N SER A 535 -0.50 -2.35 -35.98
CA SER A 535 -1.56 -1.36 -36.11
C SER A 535 -2.06 -1.41 -37.58
N ASN A 536 -3.23 -1.98 -37.78
CA ASN A 536 -4.00 -1.68 -38.99
C ASN A 536 -4.55 -0.25 -38.84
N ALA A 537 -3.82 0.69 -39.36
CA ALA A 537 -4.34 1.99 -39.72
C ALA A 537 -4.95 1.84 -41.12
N ALA A 538 -6.27 1.79 -41.19
CA ALA A 538 -7.02 2.04 -42.42
C ALA A 538 -8.15 3.01 -42.05
N ASP A 539 -8.03 4.22 -42.61
CA ASP A 539 -9.07 5.15 -43.01
C ASP A 539 -10.21 5.50 -42.02
N LEU A 540 -10.08 6.67 -41.39
CA LEU A 540 -11.23 7.57 -41.20
C LEU A 540 -10.74 9.03 -41.28
N GLN A 541 -11.05 9.66 -42.43
CA GLN A 541 -11.01 11.11 -42.62
C GLN A 541 -12.16 11.79 -41.86
N PRO A 542 -12.04 13.09 -41.53
CA PRO A 542 -12.91 13.80 -40.62
C PRO A 542 -14.21 14.26 -41.29
N LEU A 543 -15.30 14.17 -40.54
CA LEU A 543 -16.42 15.10 -40.59
C LEU A 543 -16.73 15.58 -39.19
#